data_b3d045d10e27cb69e2bc9f0e6b1d4f10
#
_entry.id   b3d045d10e27cb69e2bc9f0e6b1d4f10
#
_cell.length_a   1.000
_cell.length_b   1.000
_cell.length_c   1.000
_cell.angle_alpha   90.00
_cell.angle_beta   90.00
_cell.angle_gamma   90.00
#
_symmetry.space_group_name_H-M   'P 1'
#
loop_
_entity.id
_entity.type
_entity.pdbx_description
1 polymer ?
#
loop_
_entity_poly.entity_id
_entity_poly.type
_entity_poly.pdbx_seq_one_letter_code
_entity_poly.pdbx_strand_id
1 'polypeptide(L)'
;VAENRPTPPEVDRVAASRAAVAARRARARVKAEVASGEQTALEVLATAIANPIGTEGRLRVTELLVSIPAIGVTKMQRIIHRLEISPSKRLGGLGRHQRDRLRDFLSERPTLRHSAVDSKLIILAGPTAVGKGTVAGYIRENYPHVLLSVSATTRAPRPGEVEGVSYFFVSDDEFDNMIEAGELLEWAKVHNAYRYGTPRGPVDDAIAAGNSVLLEIDLQGARAVRRAMPEARLVFLLPPSWEELVRRLIGRGTEDAAEQARRLETAKLELAAQGEFDYRVINHDVGDAAREVVDLMEIRAASSMS
;
A
#
# COMPACT_ATOMS: atom_id res chain seq x y z
N VAL A 1 -34.48 -61.88 10.68
CA VAL A 1 -34.69 -60.63 11.38
C VAL A 1 -34.11 -59.55 10.48
N ALA A 2 -34.97 -58.83 9.74
CA ALA A 2 -34.56 -57.73 8.89
C ALA A 2 -34.33 -56.46 9.77
N GLU A 3 -33.12 -55.98 9.86
CA GLU A 3 -32.78 -54.76 10.57
C GLU A 3 -33.49 -53.56 9.91
N ASN A 4 -34.34 -52.92 10.67
CA ASN A 4 -35.07 -51.71 10.30
C ASN A 4 -34.06 -50.54 10.26
N ARG A 5 -33.42 -50.27 9.09
CA ARG A 5 -32.58 -49.10 8.90
C ARG A 5 -33.49 -47.87 8.86
N PRO A 6 -33.26 -46.85 9.69
CA PRO A 6 -34.06 -45.63 9.66
C PRO A 6 -33.92 -44.95 8.29
N THR A 7 -35.03 -44.63 7.66
CA THR A 7 -35.07 -43.86 6.41
C THR A 7 -34.42 -42.49 6.65
N PRO A 8 -33.44 -42.08 5.83
CA PRO A 8 -32.85 -40.75 5.99
C PRO A 8 -33.93 -39.66 5.85
N PRO A 9 -33.87 -38.59 6.64
CA PRO A 9 -34.84 -37.51 6.54
C PRO A 9 -34.87 -36.93 5.14
N GLU A 10 -36.07 -36.67 4.62
CA GLU A 10 -36.29 -36.11 3.29
C GLU A 10 -35.68 -34.70 3.24
N VAL A 11 -34.57 -34.56 2.54
CA VAL A 11 -33.85 -33.26 2.43
C VAL A 11 -34.58 -32.44 1.38
N ASP A 12 -35.21 -31.34 1.79
CA ASP A 12 -35.75 -30.35 0.87
C ASP A 12 -34.62 -29.73 0.05
N ARG A 13 -34.42 -30.28 -1.15
CA ARG A 13 -33.35 -29.86 -2.09
C ARG A 13 -33.49 -28.40 -2.52
N VAL A 14 -34.72 -27.87 -2.57
CA VAL A 14 -34.98 -26.47 -2.96
C VAL A 14 -34.55 -25.52 -1.82
N ALA A 15 -34.95 -25.85 -0.59
CA ALA A 15 -34.53 -25.09 0.59
C ALA A 15 -33.02 -25.14 0.76
N ALA A 16 -32.37 -26.30 0.60
CA ALA A 16 -30.92 -26.45 0.66
C ALA A 16 -30.20 -25.65 -0.44
N SER A 17 -30.73 -25.62 -1.67
CA SER A 17 -30.17 -24.83 -2.77
C SER A 17 -30.30 -23.33 -2.50
N ARG A 18 -31.45 -22.86 -2.02
CA ARG A 18 -31.66 -21.45 -1.63
C ARG A 18 -30.71 -21.06 -0.50
N ALA A 19 -30.53 -21.85 0.52
CA ALA A 19 -29.61 -21.62 1.62
C ALA A 19 -28.14 -21.56 1.12
N ALA A 20 -27.75 -22.42 0.17
CA ALA A 20 -26.42 -22.39 -0.41
C ALA A 20 -26.14 -21.11 -1.21
N VAL A 21 -27.13 -20.62 -1.99
CA VAL A 21 -27.04 -19.36 -2.72
C VAL A 21 -26.95 -18.17 -1.76
N ALA A 22 -27.78 -18.14 -0.73
CA ALA A 22 -27.75 -17.10 0.31
C ALA A 22 -26.38 -17.05 1.02
N ALA A 23 -25.81 -18.21 1.38
CA ALA A 23 -24.49 -18.29 2.00
C ALA A 23 -23.35 -17.84 1.07
N ARG A 24 -23.45 -18.08 -0.25
CA ARG A 24 -22.48 -17.57 -1.22
C ARG A 24 -22.56 -16.03 -1.33
N ARG A 25 -23.78 -15.49 -1.41
CA ARG A 25 -24.01 -14.03 -1.45
C ARG A 25 -23.48 -13.34 -0.18
N ALA A 26 -23.75 -13.89 0.99
CA ALA A 26 -23.25 -13.36 2.25
C ALA A 26 -21.71 -13.32 2.30
N ARG A 27 -21.03 -14.40 1.89
CA ARG A 27 -19.54 -14.39 1.81
C ARG A 27 -19.00 -13.42 0.74
N ALA A 28 -19.70 -13.29 -0.39
CA ALA A 28 -19.30 -12.32 -1.41
C ALA A 28 -19.42 -10.88 -0.89
N ARG A 29 -20.44 -10.59 -0.08
CA ARG A 29 -20.62 -9.31 0.58
C ARG A 29 -19.48 -9.01 1.55
N VAL A 30 -19.14 -9.90 2.47
CA VAL A 30 -17.98 -9.71 3.38
C VAL A 30 -16.69 -9.42 2.62
N LYS A 31 -16.44 -10.14 1.51
CA LYS A 31 -15.26 -9.87 0.67
C LYS A 31 -15.30 -8.50 0.01
N ALA A 32 -16.47 -8.06 -0.44
CA ALA A 32 -16.65 -6.72 -1.00
C ALA A 32 -16.43 -5.62 0.05
N GLU A 33 -16.96 -5.81 1.27
CA GLU A 33 -16.78 -4.90 2.39
C GLU A 33 -15.30 -4.79 2.83
N VAL A 34 -14.54 -5.89 2.75
CA VAL A 34 -13.08 -5.86 2.96
C VAL A 34 -12.36 -5.15 1.82
N ALA A 35 -12.75 -5.41 0.58
CA ALA A 35 -12.14 -4.79 -0.59
C ALA A 35 -12.40 -3.27 -0.66
N SER A 36 -13.57 -2.82 -0.22
CA SER A 36 -13.94 -1.40 -0.14
C SER A 36 -13.41 -0.69 1.10
N GLY A 37 -12.91 -1.43 2.11
CA GLY A 37 -12.48 -0.87 3.38
C GLY A 37 -13.63 -0.52 4.35
N GLU A 38 -14.88 -0.89 4.03
CA GLU A 38 -16.01 -0.77 4.97
C GLU A 38 -15.79 -1.64 6.22
N GLN A 39 -15.18 -2.82 6.04
CA GLN A 39 -14.80 -3.72 7.11
C GLN A 39 -13.32 -4.11 6.99
N THR A 40 -12.60 -4.12 8.09
CA THR A 40 -11.21 -4.55 8.09
C THR A 40 -11.10 -6.07 8.12
N ALA A 41 -10.05 -6.62 7.53
CA ALA A 41 -9.77 -8.05 7.61
C ALA A 41 -9.57 -8.52 9.06
N LEU A 42 -9.11 -7.63 9.94
CA LEU A 42 -8.96 -7.91 11.37
C LEU A 42 -10.32 -8.03 12.07
N GLU A 43 -11.30 -7.17 11.75
CA GLU A 43 -12.67 -7.26 12.24
C GLU A 43 -13.36 -8.54 11.74
N VAL A 44 -13.17 -8.91 10.46
CA VAL A 44 -13.66 -10.18 9.91
C VAL A 44 -13.08 -11.38 10.66
N LEU A 45 -11.77 -11.35 10.97
CA LEU A 45 -11.13 -12.40 11.76
C LEU A 45 -11.69 -12.46 13.19
N ALA A 46 -11.92 -11.32 13.84
CA ALA A 46 -12.49 -11.23 15.18
C ALA A 46 -13.91 -11.83 15.20
N THR A 47 -14.76 -11.45 14.23
CA THR A 47 -16.12 -11.99 14.06
C THR A 47 -16.09 -13.50 13.78
N ALA A 48 -15.16 -13.97 12.94
CA ALA A 48 -14.99 -15.40 12.65
C ALA A 48 -14.56 -16.23 13.88
N ILE A 49 -13.77 -15.63 14.77
CA ILE A 49 -13.37 -16.27 16.04
C ILE A 49 -14.54 -16.34 17.01
N ALA A 50 -15.33 -15.25 17.10
CA ALA A 50 -16.50 -15.18 17.97
C ALA A 50 -17.64 -16.12 17.49
N ASN A 51 -17.81 -16.27 16.16
CA ASN A 51 -18.81 -17.16 15.56
C ASN A 51 -18.19 -18.05 14.45
N PRO A 52 -17.55 -19.15 14.81
CA PRO A 52 -16.87 -20.04 13.85
C PRO A 52 -17.74 -20.65 12.77
N ILE A 53 -19.04 -20.79 13.01
CA ILE A 53 -20.03 -21.36 12.08
C ILE A 53 -20.77 -20.29 11.27
N GLY A 54 -20.53 -19.01 11.56
CA GLY A 54 -21.08 -17.86 10.84
C GLY A 54 -20.53 -17.69 9.44
N THR A 55 -20.94 -16.63 8.78
CA THR A 55 -20.50 -16.28 7.40
C THR A 55 -18.99 -16.11 7.33
N GLU A 56 -18.43 -15.31 8.24
CA GLU A 56 -17.01 -15.00 8.34
C GLU A 56 -16.21 -16.25 8.73
N GLY A 57 -16.71 -17.03 9.70
CA GLY A 57 -16.07 -18.28 10.13
C GLY A 57 -15.96 -19.33 9.03
N ARG A 58 -16.89 -19.34 8.08
CA ARG A 58 -16.89 -20.23 6.91
C ARG A 58 -16.06 -19.71 5.74
N LEU A 59 -15.60 -18.46 5.77
CA LEU A 59 -14.71 -17.88 4.75
C LEU A 59 -13.33 -18.57 4.83
N ARG A 60 -12.72 -18.86 3.69
CA ARG A 60 -11.35 -19.38 3.66
C ARG A 60 -10.36 -18.26 3.96
N VAL A 61 -9.24 -18.60 4.59
CA VAL A 61 -8.14 -17.62 4.80
C VAL A 61 -7.66 -17.03 3.49
N THR A 62 -7.56 -17.86 2.45
CA THR A 62 -7.17 -17.39 1.10
C THR A 62 -8.16 -16.41 0.49
N GLU A 63 -9.47 -16.61 0.71
CA GLU A 63 -10.51 -15.70 0.21
C GLU A 63 -10.46 -14.35 0.94
N LEU A 64 -10.24 -14.35 2.27
CA LEU A 64 -10.05 -13.12 3.03
C LEU A 64 -8.80 -12.37 2.58
N LEU A 65 -7.67 -13.05 2.45
CA LEU A 65 -6.41 -12.41 2.06
C LEU A 65 -6.49 -11.78 0.67
N VAL A 66 -7.09 -12.47 -0.30
CA VAL A 66 -7.26 -11.93 -1.68
C VAL A 66 -8.27 -10.78 -1.73
N SER A 67 -9.20 -10.67 -0.77
CA SER A 67 -10.11 -9.52 -0.70
C SER A 67 -9.43 -8.27 -0.11
N ILE A 68 -8.25 -8.40 0.52
CA ILE A 68 -7.48 -7.26 0.99
C ILE A 68 -6.81 -6.58 -0.22
N PRO A 69 -6.99 -5.25 -0.41
CA PRO A 69 -6.31 -4.52 -1.47
C PRO A 69 -4.80 -4.78 -1.50
N ALA A 70 -4.22 -4.85 -2.69
CA ALA A 70 -2.81 -5.16 -2.94
C ALA A 70 -2.34 -6.56 -2.49
N ILE A 71 -3.26 -7.51 -2.25
CA ILE A 71 -2.92 -8.94 -2.10
C ILE A 71 -3.50 -9.74 -3.27
N GLY A 72 -2.72 -9.88 -4.32
CA GLY A 72 -3.00 -10.82 -5.40
C GLY A 72 -2.73 -12.29 -5.00
N VAL A 73 -3.07 -13.22 -5.90
CA VAL A 73 -2.97 -14.68 -5.66
C VAL A 73 -1.55 -15.11 -5.28
N THR A 74 -0.52 -14.61 -5.98
CA THR A 74 0.88 -14.96 -5.71
C THR A 74 1.32 -14.51 -4.31
N LYS A 75 0.93 -13.29 -3.92
CA LYS A 75 1.25 -12.75 -2.60
C LYS A 75 0.52 -13.50 -1.50
N MET A 76 -0.75 -13.82 -1.72
CA MET A 76 -1.56 -14.65 -0.82
C MET A 76 -0.89 -16.01 -0.58
N GLN A 77 -0.40 -16.68 -1.63
CA GLN A 77 0.28 -17.97 -1.49
C GLN A 77 1.54 -17.86 -0.61
N ARG A 78 2.36 -16.81 -0.80
CA ARG A 78 3.53 -16.55 0.06
C ARG A 78 3.14 -16.27 1.52
N ILE A 79 2.05 -15.53 1.74
CA ILE A 79 1.55 -15.21 3.08
C ILE A 79 1.11 -16.48 3.80
N ILE A 80 0.24 -17.30 3.20
CA ILE A 80 -0.25 -18.52 3.85
C ILE A 80 0.89 -19.52 4.14
N HIS A 81 1.88 -19.61 3.26
CA HIS A 81 3.08 -20.41 3.49
C HIS A 81 3.86 -19.89 4.71
N ARG A 82 4.15 -18.58 4.78
CA ARG A 82 4.84 -17.95 5.92
C ARG A 82 4.08 -18.11 7.23
N LEU A 83 2.75 -18.03 7.19
CA LEU A 83 1.89 -18.20 8.37
C LEU A 83 1.64 -19.67 8.72
N GLU A 84 2.16 -20.60 7.93
CA GLU A 84 1.92 -22.05 8.06
C GLU A 84 0.43 -22.40 8.13
N ILE A 85 -0.37 -21.79 7.25
CA ILE A 85 -1.80 -22.01 7.14
C ILE A 85 -2.08 -22.74 5.84
N SER A 86 -2.79 -23.88 5.91
CA SER A 86 -3.21 -24.59 4.71
C SER A 86 -4.20 -23.76 3.87
N PRO A 87 -4.10 -23.76 2.52
CA PRO A 87 -5.00 -23.04 1.63
C PRO A 87 -6.49 -23.39 1.81
N SER A 88 -6.79 -24.59 2.29
CA SER A 88 -8.16 -25.07 2.52
C SER A 88 -8.76 -24.58 3.84
N LYS A 89 -7.96 -24.04 4.76
CA LYS A 89 -8.41 -23.62 6.09
C LYS A 89 -9.41 -22.48 6.03
N ARG A 90 -10.45 -22.61 6.86
CA ARG A 90 -11.44 -21.55 7.11
C ARG A 90 -11.07 -20.76 8.36
N LEU A 91 -11.49 -19.51 8.44
CA LEU A 91 -11.18 -18.63 9.57
C LEU A 91 -11.64 -19.22 10.91
N GLY A 92 -12.85 -19.74 10.98
CA GLY A 92 -13.39 -20.39 12.19
C GLY A 92 -12.70 -21.71 12.57
N GLY A 93 -11.96 -22.34 11.64
CA GLY A 93 -11.22 -23.58 11.85
C GLY A 93 -9.74 -23.41 12.15
N LEU A 94 -9.26 -22.19 12.35
CA LEU A 94 -7.87 -21.92 12.69
C LEU A 94 -7.57 -22.33 14.14
N GLY A 95 -6.43 -22.98 14.36
CA GLY A 95 -5.88 -23.23 15.69
C GLY A 95 -5.36 -21.94 16.34
N ARG A 96 -5.14 -21.94 17.67
CA ARG A 96 -4.71 -20.76 18.43
C ARG A 96 -3.50 -20.07 17.81
N HIS A 97 -2.41 -20.77 17.58
CA HIS A 97 -1.18 -20.22 17.00
C HIS A 97 -1.37 -19.68 15.58
N GLN A 98 -2.24 -20.31 14.77
CA GLN A 98 -2.56 -19.81 13.43
C GLN A 98 -3.38 -18.51 13.48
N ARG A 99 -4.31 -18.40 14.45
CA ARG A 99 -5.07 -17.16 14.71
C ARG A 99 -4.15 -16.04 15.13
N ASP A 100 -3.22 -16.30 16.05
CA ASP A 100 -2.29 -15.29 16.56
C ASP A 100 -1.39 -14.79 15.43
N ARG A 101 -0.74 -15.69 14.67
CA ARG A 101 0.07 -15.31 13.50
C ARG A 101 -0.72 -14.52 12.43
N LEU A 102 -1.96 -14.94 12.14
CA LEU A 102 -2.80 -14.21 11.18
C LEU A 102 -3.22 -12.85 11.74
N ARG A 103 -3.56 -12.77 13.03
CA ARG A 103 -3.91 -11.50 13.69
C ARG A 103 -2.72 -10.54 13.66
N ASP A 104 -1.53 -10.98 14.03
CA ASP A 104 -0.31 -10.16 14.03
C ASP A 104 -0.03 -9.64 12.61
N PHE A 105 -0.08 -10.51 11.62
CA PHE A 105 0.05 -10.13 10.21
C PHE A 105 -0.98 -9.09 9.76
N LEU A 106 -2.24 -9.21 10.19
CA LEU A 106 -3.30 -8.27 9.83
C LEU A 106 -3.20 -6.96 10.63
N SER A 107 -2.72 -6.99 11.88
CA SER A 107 -2.55 -5.80 12.73
C SER A 107 -1.34 -4.96 12.34
N GLU A 108 -0.30 -5.56 11.76
CA GLU A 108 0.84 -4.85 11.18
C GLU A 108 0.46 -4.05 9.92
N ARG A 109 -0.72 -4.32 9.35
CA ARG A 109 -1.24 -3.60 8.20
C ARG A 109 -2.17 -2.48 8.67
N PRO A 110 -1.96 -1.24 8.21
CA PRO A 110 -2.88 -0.16 8.54
C PRO A 110 -4.29 -0.53 8.11
N THR A 111 -5.23 -0.36 9.03
CA THR A 111 -6.65 -0.51 8.75
C THR A 111 -7.09 0.58 7.79
N LEU A 112 -7.46 0.18 6.58
CA LEU A 112 -7.99 1.10 5.58
C LEU A 112 -9.39 1.55 6.01
N ARG A 113 -9.48 2.58 6.84
CA ARG A 113 -10.70 3.38 6.93
C ARG A 113 -10.60 4.47 5.87
N HIS A 114 -10.99 4.16 4.65
CA HIS A 114 -11.06 5.14 3.60
C HIS A 114 -12.48 5.70 3.53
N SER A 115 -12.60 7.02 3.72
CA SER A 115 -13.65 7.77 3.04
C SER A 115 -13.49 7.54 1.55
N ALA A 116 -14.58 7.15 0.88
CA ALA A 116 -14.60 6.80 -0.53
C ALA A 116 -14.25 8.02 -1.41
N VAL A 117 -12.96 8.22 -1.66
CA VAL A 117 -12.48 9.19 -2.64
C VAL A 117 -11.60 8.42 -3.64
N ASP A 118 -11.94 8.54 -4.91
CA ASP A 118 -11.18 7.97 -6.04
C ASP A 118 -9.88 8.78 -6.22
N SER A 119 -8.94 8.62 -5.29
CA SER A 119 -7.67 9.33 -5.42
C SER A 119 -6.75 8.62 -6.41
N LYS A 120 -6.40 9.34 -7.46
CA LYS A 120 -5.42 8.94 -8.46
C LYS A 120 -4.01 9.40 -8.12
N LEU A 121 -3.81 10.01 -6.96
CA LEU A 121 -2.54 10.51 -6.49
C LEU A 121 -1.96 9.58 -5.42
N ILE A 122 -0.80 9.00 -5.73
CA ILE A 122 -0.01 8.21 -4.77
C ILE A 122 1.28 8.93 -4.43
N ILE A 123 1.57 8.99 -3.15
CA ILE A 123 2.81 9.50 -2.59
C ILE A 123 3.66 8.31 -2.14
N LEU A 124 4.79 8.09 -2.80
CA LEU A 124 5.77 7.07 -2.43
C LEU A 124 6.86 7.72 -1.58
N ALA A 125 6.86 7.42 -0.30
CA ALA A 125 7.91 7.86 0.61
C ALA A 125 8.55 6.65 1.34
N GLY A 126 9.55 6.90 2.14
CA GLY A 126 10.28 5.87 2.88
C GLY A 126 11.70 6.29 3.17
N PRO A 127 12.47 5.50 3.93
CA PRO A 127 13.79 5.90 4.36
C PRO A 127 14.77 6.06 3.21
N THR A 128 15.83 6.81 3.48
CA THR A 128 16.97 6.94 2.56
C THR A 128 17.52 5.56 2.22
N ALA A 129 17.91 5.35 0.96
CA ALA A 129 18.44 4.09 0.42
C ALA A 129 17.46 2.89 0.40
N VAL A 130 16.18 3.07 0.69
CA VAL A 130 15.18 1.98 0.58
C VAL A 130 14.90 1.53 -0.86
N GLY A 131 15.24 2.37 -1.85
CA GLY A 131 15.06 2.09 -3.27
C GLY A 131 13.82 2.75 -3.90
N LYS A 132 13.35 3.87 -3.36
CA LYS A 132 12.22 4.65 -3.93
C LYS A 132 12.42 4.93 -5.42
N GLY A 133 13.54 5.55 -5.78
CA GLY A 133 13.84 5.90 -7.18
C GLY A 133 13.94 4.69 -8.11
N THR A 134 14.37 3.54 -7.60
CA THR A 134 14.42 2.30 -8.37
C THR A 134 13.00 1.78 -8.64
N VAL A 135 12.13 1.80 -7.63
CA VAL A 135 10.72 1.38 -7.77
C VAL A 135 9.97 2.36 -8.68
N ALA A 136 10.14 3.68 -8.49
CA ALA A 136 9.52 4.70 -9.32
C ALA A 136 10.00 4.61 -10.79
N GLY A 137 11.30 4.40 -11.01
CA GLY A 137 11.87 4.17 -12.33
C GLY A 137 11.28 2.94 -13.01
N TYR A 138 11.16 1.84 -12.29
CA TYR A 138 10.53 0.62 -12.79
C TYR A 138 9.05 0.85 -13.16
N ILE A 139 8.30 1.60 -12.33
CA ILE A 139 6.91 1.97 -12.62
C ILE A 139 6.84 2.77 -13.92
N ARG A 140 7.67 3.80 -14.08
CA ARG A 140 7.74 4.62 -15.30
C ARG A 140 7.98 3.79 -16.56
N GLU A 141 8.85 2.77 -16.48
CA GLU A 141 9.21 1.94 -17.64
C GLU A 141 8.15 0.88 -17.98
N ASN A 142 7.46 0.35 -16.99
CA ASN A 142 6.59 -0.82 -17.15
C ASN A 142 5.09 -0.51 -17.05
N TYR A 143 4.71 0.68 -16.56
CA TYR A 143 3.31 1.08 -16.34
C TYR A 143 3.01 2.46 -16.98
N PRO A 144 2.90 2.55 -18.30
CA PRO A 144 2.81 3.82 -19.03
C PRO A 144 1.56 4.64 -18.71
N HIS A 145 0.54 4.05 -18.07
CA HIS A 145 -0.66 4.74 -17.58
C HIS A 145 -0.46 5.43 -16.23
N VAL A 146 0.70 5.26 -15.58
CA VAL A 146 1.08 5.95 -14.34
C VAL A 146 2.07 7.05 -14.68
N LEU A 147 1.69 8.28 -14.42
CA LEU A 147 2.55 9.45 -14.62
C LEU A 147 3.41 9.67 -13.37
N LEU A 148 4.73 9.66 -13.55
CA LEU A 148 5.66 10.05 -12.50
C LEU A 148 5.80 11.57 -12.51
N SER A 149 5.49 12.22 -11.39
CA SER A 149 5.67 13.67 -11.25
C SER A 149 7.15 14.03 -11.31
N VAL A 150 7.45 15.11 -12.01
CA VAL A 150 8.80 15.69 -12.08
C VAL A 150 8.88 16.85 -11.09
N SER A 151 9.80 16.77 -10.13
CA SER A 151 10.02 17.82 -9.12
C SER A 151 10.85 18.97 -9.69
N ALA A 152 10.61 20.18 -9.20
CA ALA A 152 11.50 21.32 -9.38
C ALA A 152 12.61 21.29 -8.31
N THR A 153 13.81 21.78 -8.66
CA THR A 153 14.94 21.89 -7.74
C THR A 153 15.83 23.06 -8.06
N THR A 154 16.41 23.69 -7.01
CA THR A 154 17.43 24.73 -7.15
C THR A 154 18.85 24.18 -7.28
N ARG A 155 19.00 22.85 -7.27
CA ARG A 155 20.28 22.17 -7.48
C ARG A 155 20.63 22.17 -8.97
N ALA A 156 21.89 22.44 -9.28
CA ALA A 156 22.40 22.27 -10.64
C ALA A 156 22.25 20.79 -11.11
N PRO A 157 21.99 20.56 -12.42
CA PRO A 157 21.88 19.21 -12.98
C PRO A 157 23.19 18.43 -12.81
N ARG A 158 23.08 17.14 -12.52
CA ARG A 158 24.21 16.20 -12.50
C ARG A 158 24.42 15.61 -13.90
N PRO A 159 25.60 15.04 -14.20
CA PRO A 159 25.81 14.34 -15.46
C PRO A 159 24.76 13.26 -15.71
N GLY A 160 24.10 13.33 -16.87
CA GLY A 160 23.04 12.40 -17.27
C GLY A 160 21.62 12.79 -16.84
N GLU A 161 21.44 13.81 -16.02
CA GLU A 161 20.11 14.36 -15.72
C GLU A 161 19.63 15.29 -16.85
N VAL A 162 18.33 15.22 -17.16
CA VAL A 162 17.70 15.94 -18.27
C VAL A 162 16.59 16.83 -17.73
N GLU A 163 16.59 18.10 -18.18
CA GLU A 163 15.55 19.09 -17.89
C GLU A 163 14.15 18.56 -18.24
N GLY A 164 13.19 18.73 -17.33
CA GLY A 164 11.80 18.31 -17.50
C GLY A 164 11.58 16.78 -17.46
N VAL A 165 12.64 15.98 -17.30
CA VAL A 165 12.57 14.53 -17.20
C VAL A 165 13.07 14.05 -15.83
N SER A 166 14.25 14.51 -15.43
CA SER A 166 14.82 14.20 -14.11
C SER A 166 14.32 15.18 -13.06
N TYR A 167 14.39 16.46 -13.38
CA TYR A 167 13.91 17.61 -12.59
C TYR A 167 13.59 18.78 -13.52
N PHE A 168 12.82 19.74 -13.02
CA PHE A 168 12.81 21.11 -13.50
C PHE A 168 13.90 21.87 -12.71
N PHE A 169 15.00 22.23 -13.38
CA PHE A 169 16.11 22.93 -12.75
C PHE A 169 15.86 24.42 -12.80
N VAL A 170 15.53 25.02 -11.66
CA VAL A 170 15.15 26.42 -11.54
C VAL A 170 16.14 27.19 -10.66
N SER A 171 16.24 28.50 -10.84
CA SER A 171 16.98 29.37 -9.94
C SER A 171 16.29 29.51 -8.57
N ASP A 172 17.03 30.05 -7.58
CA ASP A 172 16.42 30.32 -6.27
C ASP A 172 15.28 31.34 -6.36
N ASP A 173 15.44 32.38 -7.20
CA ASP A 173 14.41 33.40 -7.41
C ASP A 173 13.16 32.83 -8.10
N GLU A 174 13.32 31.94 -9.09
CA GLU A 174 12.21 31.27 -9.74
C GLU A 174 11.48 30.38 -8.74
N PHE A 175 12.21 29.66 -7.89
CA PHE A 175 11.62 28.80 -6.86
C PHE A 175 10.84 29.63 -5.83
N ASP A 176 11.35 30.82 -5.42
CA ASP A 176 10.65 31.75 -4.54
C ASP A 176 9.34 32.23 -5.18
N ASN A 177 9.36 32.59 -6.45
CA ASN A 177 8.17 32.98 -7.20
C ASN A 177 7.14 31.84 -7.24
N MET A 178 7.57 30.58 -7.45
CA MET A 178 6.67 29.41 -7.41
C MET A 178 6.02 29.22 -6.04
N ILE A 179 6.75 29.47 -4.94
CA ILE A 179 6.21 29.42 -3.58
C ILE A 179 5.16 30.52 -3.39
N GLU A 180 5.49 31.77 -3.72
CA GLU A 180 4.58 32.92 -3.55
C GLU A 180 3.32 32.81 -4.40
N ALA A 181 3.43 32.28 -5.60
CA ALA A 181 2.30 32.00 -6.49
C ALA A 181 1.45 30.79 -6.07
N GLY A 182 1.90 29.99 -5.10
CA GLY A 182 1.21 28.75 -4.69
C GLY A 182 1.25 27.65 -5.75
N GLU A 183 2.24 27.66 -6.62
CA GLU A 183 2.42 26.73 -7.73
C GLU A 183 3.03 25.38 -7.31
N LEU A 184 3.40 25.22 -6.04
CA LEU A 184 3.94 23.99 -5.50
C LEU A 184 2.90 23.27 -4.61
N LEU A 185 2.75 21.96 -4.80
CA LEU A 185 1.97 21.10 -3.89
C LEU A 185 2.64 20.97 -2.54
N GLU A 186 3.95 20.82 -2.57
CA GLU A 186 4.84 20.74 -1.43
C GLU A 186 6.22 21.24 -1.83
N TRP A 187 7.01 21.62 -0.85
CA TRP A 187 8.44 21.88 -1.03
C TRP A 187 9.20 21.67 0.28
N ALA A 188 10.48 21.35 0.17
CA ALA A 188 11.37 21.17 1.30
C ALA A 188 12.79 21.61 0.96
N LYS A 189 13.54 22.06 1.98
CA LYS A 189 14.96 22.28 1.89
C LYS A 189 15.71 21.04 2.35
N VAL A 190 16.45 20.42 1.44
CA VAL A 190 17.14 19.15 1.70
C VAL A 190 18.61 19.42 1.99
N HIS A 191 19.14 18.82 3.06
CA HIS A 191 20.52 18.96 3.54
C HIS A 191 20.97 20.43 3.73
N ASN A 192 20.05 21.33 4.08
CA ASN A 192 20.28 22.77 4.23
C ASN A 192 20.92 23.48 3.02
N ALA A 193 20.91 22.84 1.85
CA ALA A 193 21.56 23.36 0.65
C ALA A 193 20.58 23.69 -0.47
N TYR A 194 19.80 22.73 -0.93
CA TYR A 194 18.96 22.86 -2.10
C TYR A 194 17.48 22.69 -1.78
N ARG A 195 16.64 23.34 -2.57
CA ARG A 195 15.19 23.23 -2.47
C ARG A 195 14.66 22.24 -3.52
N TYR A 196 13.66 21.49 -3.11
CA TYR A 196 12.92 20.58 -3.97
C TYR A 196 11.44 20.81 -3.73
N GLY A 197 10.63 20.75 -4.78
CA GLY A 197 9.19 20.89 -4.65
C GLY A 197 8.48 20.27 -5.84
N THR A 198 7.22 19.93 -5.64
CA THR A 198 6.38 19.33 -6.67
C THR A 198 5.48 20.38 -7.30
N PRO A 199 5.67 20.72 -8.61
CA PRO A 199 4.77 21.62 -9.32
C PRO A 199 3.34 21.09 -9.32
N ARG A 200 2.39 21.93 -8.87
CA ARG A 200 0.97 21.58 -8.74
C ARG A 200 0.29 21.40 -10.10
N GLY A 201 0.50 22.33 -11.03
CA GLY A 201 -0.21 22.35 -12.31
C GLY A 201 -0.14 21.01 -13.06
N PRO A 202 1.05 20.46 -13.34
CA PRO A 202 1.18 19.17 -14.04
C PRO A 202 0.48 18.00 -13.35
N VAL A 203 0.43 18.01 -11.99
CA VAL A 203 -0.25 16.97 -11.20
C VAL A 203 -1.76 17.10 -11.32
N ASP A 204 -2.29 18.31 -11.15
CA ASP A 204 -3.72 18.60 -11.26
C ASP A 204 -4.24 18.29 -12.66
N ASP A 205 -3.51 18.70 -13.71
CA ASP A 205 -3.83 18.43 -15.12
C ASP A 205 -3.87 16.92 -15.41
N ALA A 206 -2.88 16.19 -14.91
CA ALA A 206 -2.82 14.75 -15.09
C ALA A 206 -4.00 14.03 -14.42
N ILE A 207 -4.35 14.42 -13.21
CA ILE A 207 -5.50 13.87 -12.46
C ILE A 207 -6.80 14.24 -13.17
N ALA A 208 -6.97 15.49 -13.64
CA ALA A 208 -8.13 15.94 -14.38
C ALA A 208 -8.30 15.17 -15.71
N ALA A 209 -7.20 14.84 -16.38
CA ALA A 209 -7.19 13.99 -17.57
C ALA A 209 -7.49 12.50 -17.29
N GLY A 210 -7.65 12.13 -16.02
CA GLY A 210 -8.00 10.77 -15.63
C GLY A 210 -6.80 9.85 -15.39
N ASN A 211 -5.57 10.36 -15.41
CA ASN A 211 -4.36 9.57 -15.17
C ASN A 211 -4.12 9.35 -13.67
N SER A 212 -3.45 8.25 -13.35
CA SER A 212 -2.85 8.03 -12.04
C SER A 212 -1.49 8.71 -11.96
N VAL A 213 -1.21 9.39 -10.84
CA VAL A 213 0.03 10.14 -10.62
C VAL A 213 0.78 9.59 -9.43
N LEU A 214 2.08 9.36 -9.60
CA LEU A 214 3.01 8.94 -8.54
C LEU A 214 3.97 10.09 -8.22
N LEU A 215 4.00 10.50 -6.95
CA LEU A 215 5.04 11.38 -6.42
C LEU A 215 6.05 10.57 -5.62
N GLU A 216 7.33 10.71 -5.95
CA GLU A 216 8.44 10.21 -5.15
C GLU A 216 9.04 11.37 -4.35
N ILE A 217 8.74 11.43 -3.06
CA ILE A 217 9.15 12.52 -2.18
C ILE A 217 9.63 12.01 -0.81
N ASP A 218 10.18 12.90 -0.01
CA ASP A 218 10.58 12.60 1.36
C ASP A 218 9.41 12.68 2.36
N LEU A 219 9.68 12.43 3.65
CA LEU A 219 8.66 12.47 4.70
C LEU A 219 8.05 13.86 4.89
N GLN A 220 8.85 14.92 4.75
CA GLN A 220 8.35 16.28 4.93
C GLN A 220 7.39 16.65 3.80
N GLY A 221 7.76 16.31 2.57
CA GLY A 221 6.90 16.45 1.40
C GLY A 221 5.63 15.65 1.52
N ALA A 222 5.71 14.37 1.94
CA ALA A 222 4.54 13.53 2.14
C ALA A 222 3.54 14.13 3.16
N ARG A 223 4.04 14.66 4.27
CA ARG A 223 3.22 15.36 5.28
C ARG A 223 2.62 16.66 4.73
N ALA A 224 3.35 17.39 3.87
CA ALA A 224 2.84 18.60 3.23
C ALA A 224 1.72 18.28 2.23
N VAL A 225 1.91 17.25 1.39
CA VAL A 225 0.86 16.78 0.46
C VAL A 225 -0.36 16.28 1.22
N ARG A 226 -0.21 15.52 2.33
CA ARG A 226 -1.35 15.10 3.15
C ARG A 226 -2.21 16.27 3.62
N ARG A 227 -1.58 17.42 3.95
CA ARG A 227 -2.33 18.63 4.36
C ARG A 227 -3.00 19.33 3.19
N ALA A 228 -2.32 19.37 2.02
CA ALA A 228 -2.80 20.07 0.83
C ALA A 228 -3.85 19.25 0.05
N MET A 229 -3.72 17.93 0.04
CA MET A 229 -4.57 16.96 -0.67
C MET A 229 -4.85 15.76 0.24
N PRO A 230 -5.81 15.88 1.19
CA PRO A 230 -6.11 14.81 2.16
C PRO A 230 -6.51 13.48 1.53
N GLU A 231 -7.05 13.51 0.31
CA GLU A 231 -7.43 12.35 -0.48
C GLU A 231 -6.24 11.59 -1.06
N ALA A 232 -5.04 12.17 -1.13
CA ALA A 232 -3.85 11.50 -1.63
C ALA A 232 -3.54 10.24 -0.80
N ARG A 233 -3.18 9.15 -1.48
CA ARG A 233 -2.80 7.90 -0.81
C ARG A 233 -1.31 7.89 -0.53
N LEU A 234 -0.94 7.79 0.73
CA LEU A 234 0.45 7.77 1.17
C LEU A 234 0.93 6.34 1.32
N VAL A 235 1.96 5.97 0.57
CA VAL A 235 2.58 4.65 0.57
C VAL A 235 3.99 4.74 1.14
N PHE A 236 4.26 3.98 2.19
CA PHE A 236 5.59 3.90 2.78
C PHE A 236 6.33 2.67 2.25
N LEU A 237 7.45 2.90 1.58
CA LEU A 237 8.33 1.83 1.11
C LEU A 237 9.25 1.39 2.25
N LEU A 238 9.20 0.10 2.57
CA LEU A 238 10.01 -0.52 3.61
C LEU A 238 11.14 -1.36 3.00
N PRO A 239 12.32 -1.41 3.64
CA PRO A 239 13.32 -2.39 3.28
C PRO A 239 12.87 -3.81 3.69
N PRO A 240 13.46 -4.87 3.12
CA PRO A 240 13.20 -6.24 3.56
C PRO A 240 13.58 -6.49 5.03
N SER A 241 14.66 -5.84 5.49
CA SER A 241 15.12 -5.87 6.88
C SER A 241 15.95 -4.61 7.19
N TRP A 242 16.20 -4.38 8.47
CA TRP A 242 17.10 -3.32 8.92
C TRP A 242 18.54 -3.53 8.40
N GLU A 243 19.03 -4.75 8.44
CA GLU A 243 20.38 -5.12 7.99
C GLU A 243 20.57 -4.82 6.50
N GLU A 244 19.53 -5.09 5.69
CA GLU A 244 19.55 -4.77 4.26
C GLU A 244 19.60 -3.24 4.03
N LEU A 245 18.85 -2.46 4.79
CA LEU A 245 18.89 -1.01 4.71
C LEU A 245 20.26 -0.47 5.10
N VAL A 246 20.84 -0.97 6.19
CA VAL A 246 22.19 -0.62 6.63
C VAL A 246 23.23 -0.93 5.54
N ARG A 247 23.16 -2.10 4.94
CA ARG A 247 24.05 -2.50 3.84
C ARG A 247 23.97 -1.52 2.66
N ARG A 248 22.76 -1.09 2.29
CA ARG A 248 22.53 -0.13 1.20
C ARG A 248 23.01 1.28 1.56
N LEU A 249 22.89 1.69 2.82
CA LEU A 249 23.35 2.98 3.30
C LEU A 249 24.87 3.09 3.35
N ILE A 250 25.55 2.05 3.83
CA ILE A 250 27.02 2.01 4.02
C ILE A 250 27.74 1.57 2.74
N GLY A 251 27.10 0.79 1.87
CA GLY A 251 27.72 0.10 0.73
C GLY A 251 28.29 0.98 -0.39
N ARG A 252 28.20 2.32 -0.28
CA ARG A 252 28.84 3.26 -1.22
C ARG A 252 30.23 3.72 -0.77
N GLY A 253 30.71 3.29 0.40
CA GLY A 253 32.11 3.22 0.83
C GLY A 253 32.96 4.50 0.85
N THR A 254 32.40 5.68 0.62
CA THR A 254 33.14 6.95 0.48
C THR A 254 32.99 7.90 1.69
N GLU A 255 32.23 7.50 2.71
CA GLU A 255 31.84 8.36 3.82
C GLU A 255 32.57 8.00 5.13
N ASP A 256 32.83 9.02 5.94
CA ASP A 256 33.43 8.81 7.26
C ASP A 256 32.43 8.19 8.26
N ALA A 257 32.94 7.65 9.38
CA ALA A 257 32.13 6.98 10.38
C ALA A 257 31.06 7.90 11.03
N ALA A 258 31.32 9.19 11.12
CA ALA A 258 30.38 10.15 11.69
C ALA A 258 29.19 10.41 10.74
N GLU A 259 29.46 10.50 9.45
CA GLU A 259 28.40 10.61 8.43
C GLU A 259 27.55 9.35 8.35
N GLN A 260 28.18 8.18 8.39
CA GLN A 260 27.46 6.91 8.44
C GLN A 260 26.53 6.82 9.65
N ALA A 261 27.02 7.21 10.85
CA ALA A 261 26.22 7.21 12.07
C ALA A 261 25.00 8.15 11.96
N ARG A 262 25.18 9.36 11.39
CA ARG A 262 24.08 10.32 11.15
C ARG A 262 23.04 9.76 10.21
N ARG A 263 23.44 9.10 9.13
CA ARG A 263 22.53 8.47 8.15
C ARG A 263 21.73 7.32 8.76
N LEU A 264 22.37 6.50 9.59
CA LEU A 264 21.69 5.40 10.29
C LEU A 264 20.65 5.93 11.28
N GLU A 265 20.97 7.00 12.01
CA GLU A 265 20.03 7.63 12.92
C GLU A 265 18.86 8.27 12.16
N THR A 266 19.13 8.96 11.07
CA THR A 266 18.09 9.50 10.19
C THR A 266 17.18 8.39 9.67
N ALA A 267 17.74 7.26 9.21
CA ALA A 267 16.95 6.14 8.71
C ALA A 267 16.06 5.51 9.78
N LYS A 268 16.49 5.46 11.05
CA LYS A 268 15.65 5.00 12.17
C LYS A 268 14.46 5.94 12.40
N LEU A 269 14.72 7.25 12.40
CA LEU A 269 13.67 8.27 12.55
C LEU A 269 12.68 8.21 11.38
N GLU A 270 13.19 8.02 10.16
CA GLU A 270 12.34 7.85 8.97
C GLU A 270 11.49 6.59 9.07
N LEU A 271 12.05 5.45 9.49
CA LEU A 271 11.29 4.20 9.69
C LEU A 271 10.21 4.31 10.77
N ALA A 272 10.46 5.09 11.83
CA ALA A 272 9.48 5.30 12.88
C ALA A 272 8.21 6.01 12.37
N ALA A 273 8.32 6.80 11.29
CA ALA A 273 7.21 7.53 10.69
C ALA A 273 6.25 6.65 9.85
N GLN A 274 6.56 5.36 9.65
CA GLN A 274 5.73 4.46 8.83
C GLN A 274 4.26 4.39 9.26
N GLY A 275 3.96 4.68 10.54
CA GLY A 275 2.59 4.71 11.07
C GLY A 275 1.74 5.86 10.57
N GLU A 276 2.33 6.90 9.96
CA GLU A 276 1.66 8.07 9.40
C GLU A 276 1.08 7.80 7.99
N PHE A 277 1.42 6.64 7.39
CA PHE A 277 1.09 6.30 6.01
C PHE A 277 -0.07 5.33 5.92
N ASP A 278 -0.85 5.45 4.84
CA ASP A 278 -2.03 4.61 4.60
C ASP A 278 -1.63 3.17 4.25
N TYR A 279 -0.50 3.01 3.53
CA TYR A 279 -0.03 1.72 3.03
C TYR A 279 1.46 1.53 3.29
N ARG A 280 1.86 0.27 3.45
CA ARG A 280 3.26 -0.14 3.57
C ARG A 280 3.56 -1.20 2.52
N VAL A 281 4.60 -0.96 1.73
CA VAL A 281 5.08 -1.87 0.69
C VAL A 281 6.51 -2.27 1.03
N ILE A 282 6.81 -3.57 1.06
CA ILE A 282 8.15 -4.05 1.36
C ILE A 282 8.90 -4.29 0.05
N ASN A 283 10.03 -3.62 -0.14
CA ASN A 283 10.88 -3.73 -1.33
C ASN A 283 11.83 -4.94 -1.24
N HIS A 284 11.26 -6.15 -1.32
CA HIS A 284 12.04 -7.38 -1.48
C HIS A 284 12.55 -7.53 -2.91
N ASP A 285 11.67 -7.29 -3.87
CA ASP A 285 11.91 -7.27 -5.30
C ASP A 285 11.28 -6.00 -5.87
N VAL A 286 11.99 -5.34 -6.79
CA VAL A 286 11.56 -4.06 -7.35
C VAL A 286 10.27 -4.18 -8.16
N GLY A 287 10.14 -5.25 -8.97
CA GLY A 287 8.94 -5.47 -9.78
C GLY A 287 7.71 -5.81 -8.95
N ASP A 288 7.89 -6.61 -7.88
CA ASP A 288 6.80 -6.93 -6.96
C ASP A 288 6.35 -5.68 -6.16
N ALA A 289 7.31 -4.88 -5.68
CA ALA A 289 7.01 -3.63 -4.98
C ALA A 289 6.32 -2.61 -5.91
N ALA A 290 6.81 -2.46 -7.13
CA ALA A 290 6.21 -1.58 -8.14
C ALA A 290 4.77 -1.98 -8.46
N ARG A 291 4.51 -3.27 -8.68
CA ARG A 291 3.16 -3.80 -8.91
C ARG A 291 2.25 -3.51 -7.72
N GLU A 292 2.73 -3.73 -6.49
CA GLU A 292 1.94 -3.45 -5.29
C GLU A 292 1.57 -1.97 -5.17
N VAL A 293 2.49 -1.05 -5.51
CA VAL A 293 2.22 0.40 -5.54
C VAL A 293 1.18 0.73 -6.62
N VAL A 294 1.30 0.15 -7.82
CA VAL A 294 0.34 0.41 -8.92
C VAL A 294 -1.04 -0.17 -8.60
N ASP A 295 -1.11 -1.38 -8.02
CA ASP A 295 -2.38 -1.97 -7.60
C ASP A 295 -3.13 -1.07 -6.59
N LEU A 296 -2.40 -0.29 -5.78
CA LEU A 296 -2.98 0.69 -4.86
C LEU A 296 -3.60 1.90 -5.58
N MET A 297 -3.18 2.22 -6.82
CA MET A 297 -3.78 3.29 -7.63
C MET A 297 -5.13 2.88 -8.23
N GLU A 298 -5.32 1.57 -8.49
CA GLU A 298 -6.50 1.02 -9.15
C GLU A 298 -7.65 0.70 -8.17
N ILE A 299 -7.42 0.86 -6.87
CA ILE A 299 -8.47 0.65 -5.87
C ILE A 299 -9.53 1.73 -6.05
N ARG A 300 -10.65 1.37 -6.69
CA ARG A 300 -11.85 2.23 -6.75
C ARG A 300 -12.55 2.21 -5.40
N ALA A 301 -13.00 3.39 -4.96
CA ALA A 301 -14.03 3.46 -3.94
C ALA A 301 -15.26 2.72 -4.45
N ALA A 302 -15.80 1.79 -3.67
CA ALA A 302 -17.05 1.16 -4.02
C ALA A 302 -18.11 2.27 -4.12
N SER A 303 -18.63 2.46 -5.32
CA SER A 303 -19.71 3.42 -5.57
C SER A 303 -20.87 3.07 -4.64
N SER A 304 -21.25 3.99 -3.77
CA SER A 304 -22.51 3.97 -3.08
C SER A 304 -23.61 4.06 -4.15
N MET A 305 -24.07 2.92 -4.63
CA MET A 305 -25.33 2.88 -5.37
C MET A 305 -26.44 3.02 -4.36
N SER A 306 -27.03 4.22 -4.37
CA SER A 306 -28.30 4.57 -3.70
C SER A 306 -29.43 3.65 -4.15
#